data_6bf322ab8e595d81bc7dd6664794f2e5
#
_entry.id   6bf322ab8e595d81bc7dd6664794f2e5
#
_cell.length_a   1.000
_cell.length_b   1.000
_cell.length_c   1.000
_cell.angle_alpha   90.00
_cell.angle_beta   90.00
_cell.angle_gamma   90.00
#
_symmetry.space_group_name_H-M   'P 1'
#
loop_
_entity.id
_entity.type
_entity.pdbx_description
1 polymer ?
#
loop_
_entity_poly.entity_id
_entity_poly.type
_entity_poly.pdbx_seq_one_letter_code
_entity_poly.pdbx_strand_id
1 'polypeptide(L)'
;MLFKKENAIMVLSYDFERFAMSQATTDTDFKHLIDFDDNLLPFRLTDTKVENGRPDILFHWHPELEIQYVYEGTARYHIDYDYFDSQAGDIFLIRPNGLYSIHPVDNQPHHTDTLHFHLDMLGQSLVDPLSLRYLQPLQNSNFKFKQCLRPSDEGYREIRALLFEIFKMICQKDRHYELLLKSKLEELIYLLYFYRLVERKTSN
;
A
#
# COMPACT_ATOMS: atom_id res chain seq x y z
N MET A 1 7.60 24.83 -15.42
CA MET A 1 8.94 24.26 -15.30
C MET A 1 8.77 22.75 -15.28
N LEU A 2 8.94 22.12 -16.44
CA LEU A 2 8.71 20.69 -16.66
C LEU A 2 9.90 19.91 -16.09
N PHE A 3 9.69 19.18 -15.01
CA PHE A 3 10.70 18.26 -14.49
C PHE A 3 10.71 16.97 -15.32
N LYS A 4 11.90 16.55 -15.70
CA LYS A 4 12.16 15.37 -16.52
C LYS A 4 11.60 14.11 -15.90
N LYS A 5 10.53 13.57 -16.52
CA LYS A 5 9.90 12.28 -16.24
C LYS A 5 10.60 11.08 -16.91
N GLU A 6 11.74 11.26 -17.55
CA GLU A 6 12.30 10.24 -18.46
C GLU A 6 12.98 9.05 -17.76
N ASN A 7 13.41 9.20 -16.51
CA ASN A 7 14.09 8.09 -15.80
C ASN A 7 13.11 7.15 -15.02
N ALA A 8 11.92 7.61 -14.69
CA ALA A 8 10.93 6.80 -13.98
C ALA A 8 10.27 5.75 -14.90
N ILE A 9 10.05 6.08 -16.17
CA ILE A 9 9.32 5.21 -17.10
C ILE A 9 10.13 3.95 -17.46
N MET A 10 11.45 4.02 -17.48
CA MET A 10 12.31 2.88 -17.86
C MET A 10 12.48 1.84 -16.74
N VAL A 11 12.39 2.26 -15.48
CA VAL A 11 12.43 1.36 -14.30
C VAL A 11 11.10 0.59 -14.18
N LEU A 12 9.98 1.21 -14.51
CA LEU A 12 8.63 0.70 -14.33
C LEU A 12 8.26 -0.46 -15.27
N SER A 13 8.76 -0.47 -16.50
CA SER A 13 8.53 -1.60 -17.42
C SER A 13 9.29 -2.86 -16.98
N TYR A 14 10.47 -2.68 -16.38
CA TYR A 14 11.31 -3.78 -15.90
C TYR A 14 10.73 -4.44 -14.64
N ASP A 15 10.13 -3.65 -13.76
CA ASP A 15 9.54 -4.14 -12.51
C ASP A 15 8.22 -4.89 -12.71
N PHE A 16 7.41 -4.48 -13.68
CA PHE A 16 6.16 -5.19 -14.00
C PHE A 16 6.42 -6.56 -14.65
N GLU A 17 7.40 -6.64 -15.56
CA GLU A 17 7.80 -7.93 -16.13
C GLU A 17 8.37 -8.86 -15.05
N ARG A 18 9.12 -8.33 -14.10
CA ARG A 18 9.64 -9.06 -12.95
C ARG A 18 8.52 -9.49 -11.98
N PHE A 19 7.51 -8.64 -11.77
CA PHE A 19 6.30 -8.96 -11.01
C PHE A 19 5.49 -10.07 -11.69
N ALA A 20 5.24 -9.96 -13.00
CA ALA A 20 4.54 -10.99 -13.78
C ALA A 20 5.35 -12.30 -13.85
N MET A 21 6.69 -12.24 -13.93
CA MET A 21 7.56 -13.41 -13.91
C MET A 21 7.68 -14.03 -12.51
N SER A 22 7.59 -13.26 -11.42
CA SER A 22 7.57 -13.81 -10.05
C SER A 22 6.28 -14.58 -9.76
N GLN A 23 5.18 -14.24 -10.42
CA GLN A 23 3.93 -15.01 -10.35
C GLN A 23 3.98 -16.33 -11.14
N ALA A 24 4.95 -16.49 -12.05
CA ALA A 24 5.12 -17.73 -12.80
C ALA A 24 5.86 -18.84 -12.03
N THR A 25 6.43 -18.55 -10.87
CA THR A 25 6.93 -19.56 -9.95
C THR A 25 5.76 -20.05 -9.09
N THR A 26 5.30 -21.25 -9.38
CA THR A 26 4.28 -22.01 -8.65
C THR A 26 4.70 -22.22 -7.20
N ASP A 27 4.60 -21.20 -6.36
CA ASP A 27 4.61 -21.38 -4.92
C ASP A 27 3.15 -21.50 -4.47
N THR A 28 2.81 -22.63 -3.86
CA THR A 28 1.45 -23.01 -3.45
C THR A 28 0.85 -22.12 -2.35
N ASP A 29 1.59 -21.11 -1.88
CA ASP A 29 1.21 -20.31 -0.71
C ASP A 29 0.69 -18.91 -1.04
N PHE A 30 0.57 -18.50 -2.29
CA PHE A 30 0.14 -17.14 -2.70
C PHE A 30 0.96 -16.00 -2.07
N LYS A 31 2.11 -16.30 -1.49
CA LYS A 31 2.98 -15.30 -0.87
C LYS A 31 3.76 -14.55 -1.93
N HIS A 32 3.63 -13.22 -1.93
CA HIS A 32 4.44 -12.32 -2.73
C HIS A 32 5.58 -11.73 -1.89
N LEU A 33 6.79 -11.71 -2.45
CA LEU A 33 7.94 -11.08 -1.81
C LEU A 33 8.14 -9.68 -2.40
N ILE A 34 8.04 -8.66 -1.55
CA ILE A 34 8.31 -7.28 -1.96
C ILE A 34 9.81 -7.05 -2.02
N ASP A 35 10.29 -6.58 -3.17
CA ASP A 35 11.68 -6.16 -3.36
C ASP A 35 11.77 -4.69 -2.96
N PHE A 36 12.43 -4.38 -1.84
CA PHE A 36 12.44 -3.04 -1.27
C PHE A 36 13.42 -2.11 -2.00
N ASP A 37 13.08 -0.83 -2.06
CA ASP A 37 13.88 0.22 -2.72
C ASP A 37 15.16 0.59 -1.94
N ASP A 38 15.21 0.22 -0.66
CA ASP A 38 16.32 0.54 0.24
C ASP A 38 16.61 -0.66 1.16
N ASN A 39 17.89 -0.97 1.35
CA ASN A 39 18.30 -2.05 2.25
C ASN A 39 18.20 -1.68 3.73
N LEU A 40 18.13 -0.39 4.06
CA LEU A 40 18.05 0.12 5.43
C LEU A 40 16.61 0.20 5.93
N LEU A 41 15.68 0.56 5.03
CA LEU A 41 14.27 0.73 5.34
C LEU A 41 13.42 -0.18 4.45
N PRO A 42 12.69 -1.14 5.03
CA PRO A 42 11.83 -2.05 4.27
C PRO A 42 10.54 -1.35 3.81
N PHE A 43 10.65 -0.52 2.79
CA PHE A 43 9.53 0.11 2.09
C PHE A 43 9.73 0.06 0.57
N ARG A 44 8.64 0.20 -0.16
CA ARG A 44 8.63 0.38 -1.62
C ARG A 44 7.48 1.29 -2.02
N LEU A 45 7.75 2.21 -2.95
CA LEU A 45 6.74 3.00 -3.65
C LEU A 45 6.72 2.61 -5.11
N THR A 46 5.57 2.17 -5.61
CA THR A 46 5.39 1.72 -6.99
C THR A 46 4.33 2.57 -7.68
N ASP A 47 4.66 3.20 -8.81
CA ASP A 47 3.71 3.80 -9.75
C ASP A 47 3.25 2.71 -10.73
N THR A 48 2.01 2.28 -10.64
CA THR A 48 1.46 1.20 -11.47
C THR A 48 0.42 1.75 -12.43
N LYS A 49 0.69 1.57 -13.74
CA LYS A 49 -0.25 1.87 -14.82
C LYS A 49 -0.63 0.58 -15.51
N VAL A 50 -1.88 0.18 -15.33
CA VAL A 50 -2.47 -0.93 -16.07
C VAL A 50 -3.13 -0.35 -17.31
N GLU A 51 -2.53 -0.61 -18.48
CA GLU A 51 -3.12 -0.29 -19.78
C GLU A 51 -3.97 -1.47 -20.28
N ASN A 52 -4.81 -1.21 -21.28
CA ASN A 52 -5.70 -2.21 -21.89
C ASN A 52 -4.96 -3.53 -22.20
N GLY A 53 -5.52 -4.64 -21.73
CA GLY A 53 -5.04 -5.99 -22.05
C GLY A 53 -3.93 -6.53 -21.16
N ARG A 54 -3.59 -5.87 -20.05
CA ARG A 54 -2.66 -6.43 -19.06
C ARG A 54 -3.34 -7.41 -18.12
N PRO A 55 -2.58 -8.42 -17.63
CA PRO A 55 -3.15 -9.45 -16.76
C PRO A 55 -3.61 -8.87 -15.43
N ASP A 56 -4.58 -9.53 -14.85
CA ASP A 56 -5.06 -9.34 -13.49
C ASP A 56 -3.91 -9.48 -12.49
N ILE A 57 -3.97 -8.72 -11.40
CA ILE A 57 -3.17 -9.00 -10.22
C ILE A 57 -3.89 -10.13 -9.49
N LEU A 58 -3.34 -11.34 -9.60
CA LEU A 58 -3.92 -12.55 -9.02
C LEU A 58 -3.89 -12.50 -7.49
N PHE A 59 -4.65 -13.38 -6.86
CA PHE A 59 -4.63 -13.52 -5.41
C PHE A 59 -3.23 -13.74 -4.87
N HIS A 60 -2.85 -12.87 -3.94
CA HIS A 60 -1.59 -12.96 -3.22
C HIS A 60 -1.70 -12.25 -1.86
N TRP A 61 -0.70 -12.42 -1.02
CA TRP A 61 -0.54 -11.76 0.26
C TRP A 61 0.95 -11.48 0.54
N HIS A 62 1.22 -10.53 1.39
CA HIS A 62 2.56 -10.16 1.85
C HIS A 62 2.51 -9.59 3.27
N PRO A 63 3.63 -9.58 4.04
CA PRO A 63 3.65 -9.14 5.44
C PRO A 63 3.64 -7.61 5.62
N GLU A 64 3.77 -6.84 4.55
CA GLU A 64 3.78 -5.38 4.59
C GLU A 64 2.36 -4.82 4.75
N LEU A 65 2.25 -3.63 5.36
CA LEU A 65 1.08 -2.78 5.21
C LEU A 65 1.17 -2.11 3.84
N GLU A 66 0.08 -2.20 3.09
CA GLU A 66 -0.03 -1.61 1.76
C GLU A 66 -1.09 -0.53 1.73
N ILE A 67 -0.75 0.59 1.07
CA ILE A 67 -1.67 1.71 0.86
C ILE A 67 -1.59 2.13 -0.59
N GLN A 68 -2.72 2.06 -1.29
CA GLN A 68 -2.82 2.45 -2.69
C GLN A 68 -3.65 3.73 -2.83
N TYR A 69 -3.19 4.67 -3.64
CA TYR A 69 -3.97 5.81 -4.09
C TYR A 69 -4.32 5.66 -5.57
N VAL A 70 -5.61 5.72 -5.89
CA VAL A 70 -6.11 5.60 -7.26
C VAL A 70 -6.14 6.97 -7.93
N TYR A 71 -5.34 7.18 -8.98
CA TYR A 71 -5.34 8.41 -9.76
C TYR A 71 -6.44 8.43 -10.81
N GLU A 72 -6.61 7.31 -11.51
CA GLU A 72 -7.60 7.18 -12.59
C GLU A 72 -8.01 5.73 -12.82
N GLY A 73 -9.16 5.57 -13.47
CA GLY A 73 -9.69 4.28 -13.91
C GLY A 73 -10.46 3.54 -12.83
N THR A 74 -10.96 2.38 -13.25
CA THR A 74 -11.76 1.48 -12.41
C THR A 74 -11.21 0.08 -12.47
N ALA A 75 -10.98 -0.50 -11.30
CA ALA A 75 -10.64 -1.91 -11.14
C ALA A 75 -11.46 -2.51 -9.99
N ARG A 76 -11.72 -3.79 -10.08
CA ARG A 76 -12.37 -4.54 -9.01
C ARG A 76 -11.32 -5.10 -8.07
N TYR A 77 -11.32 -4.61 -6.85
CA TYR A 77 -10.54 -5.12 -5.74
C TYR A 77 -11.32 -6.20 -5.02
N HIS A 78 -10.69 -7.34 -4.81
CA HIS A 78 -11.18 -8.35 -3.88
C HIS A 78 -10.20 -8.42 -2.72
N ILE A 79 -10.59 -7.94 -1.54
CA ILE A 79 -9.74 -7.88 -0.35
C ILE A 79 -10.40 -8.68 0.77
N ASP A 80 -9.77 -9.76 1.21
CA ASP A 80 -10.32 -10.75 2.13
C ASP A 80 -11.67 -11.31 1.62
N TYR A 81 -12.80 -10.84 2.16
CA TYR A 81 -14.16 -11.30 1.78
C TYR A 81 -14.99 -10.21 1.09
N ASP A 82 -14.43 -9.02 0.90
CA ASP A 82 -15.14 -7.86 0.40
C ASP A 82 -14.70 -7.50 -1.02
N TYR A 83 -15.64 -6.94 -1.81
CA TYR A 83 -15.40 -6.47 -3.17
C TYR A 83 -15.62 -4.96 -3.26
N PHE A 84 -14.74 -4.29 -3.99
CA PHE A 84 -14.80 -2.85 -4.22
C PHE A 84 -14.51 -2.54 -5.69
N ASP A 85 -15.37 -1.77 -6.33
CA ASP A 85 -15.03 -1.14 -7.60
C ASP A 85 -14.39 0.22 -7.30
N SER A 86 -13.13 0.39 -7.70
CA SER A 86 -12.35 1.60 -7.45
C SER A 86 -12.84 2.77 -8.29
N GLN A 87 -12.60 3.96 -7.77
CA GLN A 87 -12.81 5.23 -8.45
C GLN A 87 -11.59 6.13 -8.23
N ALA A 88 -11.37 7.08 -9.15
CA ALA A 88 -10.33 8.07 -8.98
C ALA A 88 -10.49 8.82 -7.64
N GLY A 89 -9.42 8.89 -6.88
CA GLY A 89 -9.38 9.47 -5.54
C GLY A 89 -9.55 8.47 -4.40
N ASP A 90 -9.93 7.23 -4.66
CA ASP A 90 -10.02 6.21 -3.59
C ASP A 90 -8.64 5.88 -3.03
N ILE A 91 -8.61 5.57 -1.72
CA ILE A 91 -7.44 5.05 -1.03
C ILE A 91 -7.78 3.64 -0.54
N PHE A 92 -7.00 2.65 -0.97
CA PHE A 92 -7.13 1.29 -0.47
C PHE A 92 -6.11 1.02 0.63
N LEU A 93 -6.57 0.38 1.71
CA LEU A 93 -5.75 -0.05 2.84
C LEU A 93 -5.78 -1.58 2.90
N ILE A 94 -4.66 -2.21 2.61
CA ILE A 94 -4.50 -3.67 2.65
C ILE A 94 -3.62 -4.00 3.84
N ARG A 95 -4.21 -4.72 4.79
CA ARG A 95 -3.51 -5.09 6.03
C ARG A 95 -2.37 -6.06 5.78
N PRO A 96 -1.35 -6.10 6.63
CA PRO A 96 -0.36 -7.17 6.61
C PRO A 96 -1.01 -8.55 6.58
N ASN A 97 -0.51 -9.43 5.71
CA ASN A 97 -1.03 -10.79 5.49
C ASN A 97 -2.50 -10.83 5.02
N GLY A 98 -3.03 -9.74 4.46
CA GLY A 98 -4.34 -9.71 3.81
C GLY A 98 -4.26 -10.36 2.44
N LEU A 99 -5.21 -11.25 2.13
CA LEU A 99 -5.33 -11.85 0.80
C LEU A 99 -6.12 -10.92 -0.11
N TYR A 100 -5.56 -10.55 -1.26
CA TYR A 100 -6.26 -9.68 -2.20
C TYR A 100 -5.91 -9.97 -3.65
N SER A 101 -6.78 -9.51 -4.57
CA SER A 101 -6.57 -9.48 -6.02
C SER A 101 -7.17 -8.21 -6.61
N ILE A 102 -6.67 -7.80 -7.80
CA ILE A 102 -7.16 -6.62 -8.51
C ILE A 102 -7.40 -7.00 -9.96
N HIS A 103 -8.61 -6.76 -10.44
CA HIS A 103 -9.06 -7.09 -11.78
C HIS A 103 -9.49 -5.82 -12.52
N PRO A 104 -8.86 -5.44 -13.64
CA PRO A 104 -9.34 -4.34 -14.47
C PRO A 104 -10.80 -4.55 -14.88
N VAL A 105 -11.58 -3.47 -14.88
CA VAL A 105 -12.98 -3.50 -15.34
C VAL A 105 -13.05 -2.89 -16.74
N ASP A 106 -13.72 -3.57 -17.67
CA ASP A 106 -14.04 -3.10 -19.02
C ASP A 106 -12.85 -2.55 -19.82
N ASN A 107 -11.67 -3.14 -19.66
CA ASN A 107 -10.41 -2.68 -20.29
C ASN A 107 -10.12 -1.18 -20.04
N GLN A 108 -10.60 -0.61 -18.95
CA GLN A 108 -10.27 0.76 -18.56
C GLN A 108 -8.84 0.83 -18.06
N PRO A 109 -8.12 1.91 -18.37
CA PRO A 109 -6.81 2.13 -17.73
C PRO A 109 -7.00 2.28 -16.22
N HIS A 110 -6.04 1.78 -15.45
CA HIS A 110 -6.05 1.91 -13.99
C HIS A 110 -4.66 2.36 -13.55
N HIS A 111 -4.59 3.49 -12.85
CA HIS A 111 -3.33 4.09 -12.41
C HIS A 111 -3.34 4.31 -10.90
N THR A 112 -2.35 3.75 -10.22
CA THR A 112 -2.17 3.85 -8.76
C THR A 112 -0.73 4.13 -8.39
N ASP A 113 -0.54 4.90 -7.30
CA ASP A 113 0.68 4.82 -6.50
C ASP A 113 0.43 3.89 -5.32
N THR A 114 1.32 2.94 -5.13
CA THR A 114 1.24 1.91 -4.09
C THR A 114 2.45 2.01 -3.16
N LEU A 115 2.20 2.29 -1.89
CA LEU A 115 3.19 2.29 -0.83
C LEU A 115 3.10 0.98 -0.03
N HIS A 116 4.18 0.21 -0.05
CA HIS A 116 4.38 -0.94 0.83
C HIS A 116 5.40 -0.57 1.90
N PHE A 117 5.16 -0.94 3.16
CA PHE A 117 6.17 -0.85 4.19
C PHE A 117 5.95 -1.89 5.29
N HIS A 118 7.06 -2.43 5.77
CA HIS A 118 7.02 -3.38 6.88
C HIS A 118 6.88 -2.63 8.21
N LEU A 119 5.92 -3.04 9.05
CA LEU A 119 5.66 -2.35 10.33
C LEU A 119 6.85 -2.38 11.28
N ASP A 120 7.74 -3.35 11.14
CA ASP A 120 8.94 -3.47 11.95
C ASP A 120 9.90 -2.26 11.80
N MET A 121 9.82 -1.52 10.68
CA MET A 121 10.62 -0.30 10.54
C MET A 121 10.21 0.81 11.50
N LEU A 122 8.98 0.77 12.03
CA LEU A 122 8.46 1.75 13.00
C LEU A 122 8.84 1.39 14.44
N GLY A 123 9.02 0.11 14.74
CA GLY A 123 9.46 -0.35 16.06
C GLY A 123 9.43 -1.87 16.15
N GLN A 124 10.55 -2.48 16.48
CA GLN A 124 10.69 -3.94 16.62
C GLN A 124 10.87 -4.40 18.07
N SER A 125 10.95 -3.49 19.02
CA SER A 125 11.29 -3.90 20.38
C SER A 125 10.10 -4.60 21.03
N LEU A 126 10.29 -5.87 21.39
CA LEU A 126 9.39 -6.61 22.29
C LEU A 126 9.19 -5.91 23.65
N VAL A 127 9.99 -4.88 23.93
CA VAL A 127 9.99 -4.10 25.16
C VAL A 127 9.33 -2.73 24.95
N ASP A 128 9.02 -2.34 23.69
CA ASP A 128 8.36 -1.08 23.43
C ASP A 128 6.82 -1.19 23.58
N PRO A 129 6.23 -0.57 24.63
CA PRO A 129 4.81 -0.65 24.88
C PRO A 129 3.93 -0.09 23.74
N LEU A 130 4.44 0.88 22.95
CA LEU A 130 3.71 1.46 21.83
C LEU A 130 3.63 0.48 20.66
N SER A 131 4.74 -0.20 20.35
CA SER A 131 4.75 -1.26 19.34
C SER A 131 3.80 -2.40 19.71
N LEU A 132 3.81 -2.86 20.96
CA LEU A 132 2.91 -3.91 21.44
C LEU A 132 1.44 -3.49 21.37
N ARG A 133 1.16 -2.22 21.63
CA ARG A 133 -0.21 -1.71 21.70
C ARG A 133 -0.79 -1.34 20.33
N TYR A 134 0.02 -0.81 19.41
CA TYR A 134 -0.46 -0.19 18.19
C TYR A 134 0.07 -0.81 16.90
N LEU A 135 1.31 -1.36 16.86
CA LEU A 135 1.87 -1.92 15.63
C LEU A 135 1.60 -3.42 15.50
N GLN A 136 1.90 -4.20 16.53
CA GLN A 136 1.66 -5.66 16.50
C GLN A 136 0.19 -6.04 16.24
N PRO A 137 -0.82 -5.33 16.79
CA PRO A 137 -2.20 -5.64 16.48
C PRO A 137 -2.57 -5.50 15.00
N LEU A 138 -1.89 -4.62 14.24
CA LEU A 138 -2.14 -4.44 12.82
C LEU A 138 -1.77 -5.68 11.98
N GLN A 139 -0.84 -6.50 12.47
CA GLN A 139 -0.46 -7.78 11.85
C GLN A 139 -1.45 -8.91 12.19
N ASN A 140 -2.39 -8.66 13.09
CA ASN A 140 -3.29 -9.68 13.61
C ASN A 140 -4.64 -9.64 12.88
N SER A 141 -5.14 -10.81 12.47
CA SER A 141 -6.45 -10.96 11.83
C SER A 141 -7.65 -10.52 12.69
N ASN A 142 -7.43 -10.30 14.01
CA ASN A 142 -8.45 -9.78 14.95
C ASN A 142 -8.72 -8.28 14.78
N PHE A 143 -7.99 -7.60 13.90
CA PHE A 143 -8.25 -6.21 13.54
C PHE A 143 -8.97 -6.12 12.20
N LYS A 144 -9.92 -5.21 12.12
CA LYS A 144 -10.63 -4.85 10.90
C LYS A 144 -10.05 -3.53 10.38
N PHE A 145 -9.74 -3.49 9.09
CA PHE A 145 -9.37 -2.28 8.39
C PHE A 145 -10.57 -1.78 7.58
N LYS A 146 -10.74 -0.47 7.48
CA LYS A 146 -11.59 0.13 6.44
C LYS A 146 -10.81 0.04 5.12
N GLN A 147 -11.06 -1.02 4.36
CA GLN A 147 -10.26 -1.40 3.18
C GLN A 147 -10.32 -0.38 2.04
N CYS A 148 -11.43 0.37 1.92
CA CYS A 148 -11.59 1.43 0.94
C CYS A 148 -12.00 2.74 1.65
N LEU A 149 -11.18 3.77 1.52
CA LEU A 149 -11.42 5.12 2.04
C LEU A 149 -11.74 6.05 0.87
N ARG A 150 -12.94 6.60 0.87
CA ARG A 150 -13.45 7.46 -0.20
C ARG A 150 -13.30 8.94 0.13
N PRO A 151 -13.31 9.85 -0.88
CA PRO A 151 -13.20 11.29 -0.67
C PRO A 151 -14.23 11.90 0.29
N SER A 152 -15.38 11.24 0.48
CA SER A 152 -16.45 11.65 1.41
C SER A 152 -16.24 11.18 2.84
N ASP A 153 -15.30 10.26 3.08
CA ASP A 153 -15.08 9.66 4.40
C ASP A 153 -14.34 10.60 5.35
N GLU A 154 -14.61 10.43 6.64
CA GLU A 154 -13.88 11.15 7.70
C GLU A 154 -12.39 10.75 7.66
N GLY A 155 -11.51 11.75 7.83
CA GLY A 155 -10.05 11.57 7.80
C GLY A 155 -9.44 11.45 6.39
N TYR A 156 -10.24 11.37 5.34
CA TYR A 156 -9.72 11.22 3.98
C TYR A 156 -8.74 12.33 3.60
N ARG A 157 -9.09 13.59 3.87
CA ARG A 157 -8.27 14.74 3.45
C ARG A 157 -6.89 14.74 4.10
N GLU A 158 -6.84 14.45 5.39
CA GLU A 158 -5.61 14.40 6.18
C GLU A 158 -4.74 13.22 5.74
N ILE A 159 -5.32 12.03 5.59
CA ILE A 159 -4.60 10.85 5.14
C ILE A 159 -4.06 11.04 3.73
N ARG A 160 -4.89 11.56 2.82
CA ARG A 160 -4.46 11.85 1.45
C ARG A 160 -3.29 12.85 1.43
N ALA A 161 -3.40 13.95 2.19
CA ALA A 161 -2.34 14.96 2.25
C ALA A 161 -1.02 14.35 2.75
N LEU A 162 -1.09 13.56 3.82
CA LEU A 162 0.08 12.87 4.38
C LEU A 162 0.69 11.86 3.41
N LEU A 163 -0.14 11.08 2.69
CA LEU A 163 0.34 10.14 1.65
C LEU A 163 1.12 10.89 0.56
N PHE A 164 0.61 12.01 0.07
CA PHE A 164 1.30 12.79 -0.95
C PHE A 164 2.62 13.41 -0.45
N GLU A 165 2.69 13.80 0.83
CA GLU A 165 3.95 14.21 1.46
C GLU A 165 4.95 13.05 1.49
N ILE A 166 4.51 11.85 1.87
CA ILE A 166 5.33 10.63 1.90
C ILE A 166 5.83 10.28 0.49
N PHE A 167 4.94 10.24 -0.50
CA PHE A 167 5.31 9.94 -1.89
C PHE A 167 6.35 10.93 -2.42
N LYS A 168 6.11 12.24 -2.21
CA LYS A 168 7.06 13.27 -2.59
C LYS A 168 8.42 13.08 -1.93
N MET A 169 8.44 12.78 -0.64
CA MET A 169 9.67 12.57 0.13
C MET A 169 10.46 11.37 -0.38
N ILE A 170 9.80 10.25 -0.65
CA ILE A 170 10.41 9.04 -1.21
C ILE A 170 11.00 9.33 -2.61
N CYS A 171 10.31 10.12 -3.44
CA CYS A 171 10.80 10.50 -4.76
C CYS A 171 11.99 11.48 -4.71
N GLN A 172 12.05 12.38 -3.74
CA GLN A 172 13.09 13.42 -3.63
C GLN A 172 14.35 12.91 -2.93
N LYS A 173 14.20 12.03 -1.94
CA LYS A 173 15.30 11.47 -1.12
C LYS A 173 16.28 12.55 -0.63
N ASP A 174 15.73 13.61 -0.03
CA ASP A 174 16.53 14.67 0.58
C ASP A 174 17.42 14.13 1.71
N ARG A 175 18.40 14.91 2.14
CA ARG A 175 19.34 14.51 3.19
C ARG A 175 18.59 14.07 4.46
N HIS A 176 18.83 12.84 4.93
CA HIS A 176 18.20 12.23 6.13
C HIS A 176 16.67 12.07 6.01
N TYR A 177 16.16 11.89 4.78
CA TYR A 177 14.74 11.67 4.53
C TYR A 177 14.19 10.44 5.29
N GLU A 178 15.04 9.46 5.58
CA GLU A 178 14.66 8.22 6.27
C GLU A 178 14.10 8.48 7.67
N LEU A 179 14.68 9.46 8.40
CA LEU A 179 14.19 9.86 9.73
C LEU A 179 12.82 10.49 9.63
N LEU A 180 12.64 11.39 8.65
CA LEU A 180 11.37 12.04 8.43
C LEU A 180 10.32 11.07 7.89
N LEU A 181 10.69 10.17 6.99
CA LEU A 181 9.82 9.12 6.47
C LEU A 181 9.26 8.25 7.60
N LYS A 182 10.13 7.78 8.50
CA LYS A 182 9.70 7.01 9.66
C LYS A 182 8.67 7.78 10.51
N SER A 183 8.94 9.05 10.81
CA SER A 183 8.02 9.92 11.56
C SER A 183 6.66 10.08 10.84
N LYS A 184 6.67 10.24 9.51
CA LYS A 184 5.44 10.38 8.71
C LYS A 184 4.65 9.08 8.62
N LEU A 185 5.31 7.94 8.60
CA LEU A 185 4.64 6.63 8.67
C LEU A 185 4.03 6.39 10.07
N GLU A 186 4.69 6.82 11.14
CA GLU A 186 4.11 6.78 12.49
C GLU A 186 2.88 7.72 12.61
N GLU A 187 2.93 8.92 12.02
CA GLU A 187 1.79 9.83 11.91
C GLU A 187 0.64 9.17 11.13
N LEU A 188 0.94 8.45 10.05
CA LEU A 188 -0.06 7.73 9.28
C LEU A 188 -0.76 6.65 10.14
N ILE A 189 0.01 5.84 10.88
CA ILE A 189 -0.57 4.86 11.82
C ILE A 189 -1.46 5.55 12.86
N TYR A 190 -1.01 6.70 13.42
CA TYR A 190 -1.83 7.49 14.32
C TYR A 190 -3.17 7.89 13.69
N LEU A 191 -3.18 8.41 12.46
CA LEU A 191 -4.41 8.81 11.76
C LEU A 191 -5.34 7.62 11.49
N LEU A 192 -4.79 6.43 11.14
CA LEU A 192 -5.60 5.22 10.97
C LEU A 192 -6.39 4.86 12.25
N TYR A 193 -5.77 4.99 13.41
CA TYR A 193 -6.43 4.78 14.69
C TYR A 193 -7.36 5.92 15.07
N PHE A 194 -6.93 7.17 14.88
CA PHE A 194 -7.71 8.36 15.26
C PHE A 194 -9.07 8.42 14.53
N TYR A 195 -9.06 8.13 13.22
CA TYR A 195 -10.28 8.08 12.40
C TYR A 195 -10.97 6.70 12.41
N ARG A 196 -10.56 5.79 13.31
CA ARG A 196 -11.14 4.45 13.45
C ARG A 196 -11.16 3.64 12.14
N LEU A 197 -10.19 3.87 11.29
CA LEU A 197 -10.02 3.10 10.08
C LEU A 197 -9.42 1.71 10.36
N VAL A 198 -8.91 1.54 11.58
CA VAL A 198 -8.42 0.29 12.14
C VAL A 198 -9.06 0.10 13.52
N GLU A 199 -9.81 -0.97 13.67
CA GLU A 199 -10.49 -1.29 14.93
C GLU A 199 -10.35 -2.78 15.27
N ARG A 200 -10.36 -3.10 16.57
CA ARG A 200 -10.42 -4.47 17.02
C ARG A 200 -11.79 -5.07 16.70
N LYS A 201 -11.81 -6.27 16.10
CA LYS A 201 -13.06 -7.00 15.91
C LYS A 201 -13.68 -7.29 17.28
N THR A 202 -14.92 -6.88 17.48
CA THR A 202 -15.70 -7.28 18.64
C THR A 202 -16.07 -8.75 18.47
N SER A 203 -15.69 -9.58 19.44
CA SER A 203 -16.20 -10.96 19.49
C SER A 203 -17.71 -10.89 19.75
N ASN A 204 -18.51 -11.32 18.80
CA ASN A 204 -19.92 -11.64 19.05
C ASN A 204 -20.00 -12.99 19.75
#